data_f5ff9817a194e5bc3f81b73994e6e5e7
#
_entry.id   f5ff9817a194e5bc3f81b73994e6e5e7
#
_cell.length_a   1.000
_cell.length_b   1.000
_cell.length_c   1.000
_cell.angle_alpha   90.00
_cell.angle_beta   90.00
_cell.angle_gamma   90.00
#
_symmetry.space_group_name_H-M   'P 1'
#
loop_
_entity.id
_entity.type
_entity.pdbx_description
1 polymer ?
#
loop_
_entity_poly.entity_id
_entity_poly.type
_entity_poly.pdbx_seq_one_letter_code
_entity_poly.pdbx_strand_id
1 'polypeptide(L)'
;MKRIAWLAAVLASLACAAARAADGNVLNFYNWAEYFAPDTIAGFEKETGIKVRLDVYDSNEALQTKLTTGNSGYDLVFPSNDFLARQIQAGLYRKLDKSRLPNLTNLDPAIVARAAEVDPGNQYSVPYMQGTFGLGLNVAKVKQALGGPLPANTLELIFNPAYAAKLERCGIAFNDAGSEVFPLALRYIGRDPNTTDPRDYEAALDMMKKIRPTIRQFIATPVMNDLATGDVCVVTGYSGAVLVAARRAAEAKNGQQIVYSLPSAGAPFWFDSMAIPKGAAHADHALRFIDYILRPDVVAKISNKVMYPNPNRVATPLVDRRLTANPAIYPDAATMRTLWVKRPMPPQAMRMQTRYWTRFKTGY
;
A
#
# COMPACT_ATOMS: atom_id res chain seq x y z
N MET A 1 -10.47 47.40 -44.53
CA MET A 1 -10.66 47.19 -43.06
C MET A 1 -11.53 45.97 -42.73
N LYS A 2 -12.68 45.73 -43.38
CA LYS A 2 -13.57 44.57 -43.05
C LYS A 2 -12.94 43.17 -43.30
N ARG A 3 -12.07 43.00 -44.30
CA ARG A 3 -11.41 41.69 -44.59
C ARG A 3 -10.29 41.29 -43.58
N ILE A 4 -9.64 42.26 -42.94
CA ILE A 4 -8.63 42.00 -41.90
C ILE A 4 -9.27 41.57 -40.59
N ALA A 5 -10.46 42.13 -40.25
CA ALA A 5 -11.19 41.73 -39.06
C ALA A 5 -11.71 40.30 -39.12
N TRP A 6 -12.08 39.78 -40.32
CA TRP A 6 -12.52 38.42 -40.52
C TRP A 6 -11.38 37.39 -40.37
N LEU A 7 -10.16 37.73 -40.87
CA LEU A 7 -8.99 36.89 -40.73
C LEU A 7 -8.52 36.80 -39.25
N ALA A 8 -8.59 37.91 -38.49
CA ALA A 8 -8.25 37.91 -37.09
C ALA A 8 -9.27 37.07 -36.23
N ALA A 9 -10.57 37.14 -36.57
CA ALA A 9 -11.61 36.34 -35.89
C ALA A 9 -11.47 34.83 -36.17
N VAL A 10 -11.06 34.41 -37.38
CA VAL A 10 -10.83 33.01 -37.73
C VAL A 10 -9.55 32.47 -37.05
N LEU A 11 -8.47 33.28 -36.96
CA LEU A 11 -7.26 32.91 -36.25
C LEU A 11 -7.48 32.82 -34.73
N ALA A 12 -8.30 33.68 -34.13
CA ALA A 12 -8.65 33.62 -32.72
C ALA A 12 -9.52 32.41 -32.40
N SER A 13 -10.47 32.03 -33.28
CA SER A 13 -11.28 30.83 -33.09
C SER A 13 -10.47 29.52 -33.27
N LEU A 14 -9.47 29.49 -34.15
CA LEU A 14 -8.55 28.36 -34.30
C LEU A 14 -7.60 28.24 -33.09
N ALA A 15 -7.13 29.36 -32.53
CA ALA A 15 -6.30 29.36 -31.32
C ALA A 15 -7.09 28.88 -30.08
N CYS A 16 -8.36 29.27 -29.91
CA CYS A 16 -9.23 28.78 -28.86
C CYS A 16 -9.60 27.29 -29.03
N ALA A 17 -9.73 26.79 -30.26
CA ALA A 17 -9.96 25.38 -30.54
C ALA A 17 -8.72 24.54 -30.25
N ALA A 18 -7.52 25.04 -30.58
CA ALA A 18 -6.25 24.39 -30.25
C ALA A 18 -5.97 24.36 -28.73
N ALA A 19 -6.31 25.41 -28.00
CA ALA A 19 -6.17 25.45 -26.54
C ALA A 19 -7.12 24.46 -25.85
N ARG A 20 -8.37 24.32 -26.35
CA ARG A 20 -9.32 23.31 -25.85
C ARG A 20 -8.90 21.88 -26.21
N ALA A 21 -8.29 21.66 -27.38
CA ALA A 21 -7.77 20.36 -27.78
C ALA A 21 -6.55 19.94 -26.92
N ALA A 22 -5.71 20.90 -26.50
CA ALA A 22 -4.58 20.64 -25.63
C ALA A 22 -5.01 20.26 -24.18
N ASP A 23 -6.13 20.79 -23.71
CA ASP A 23 -6.69 20.44 -22.39
C ASP A 23 -7.53 19.15 -22.41
N GLY A 24 -7.99 18.73 -23.60
CA GLY A 24 -8.79 17.52 -23.79
C GLY A 24 -8.02 16.21 -23.80
N ASN A 25 -6.68 16.24 -23.95
CA ASN A 25 -5.86 15.02 -24.04
C ASN A 25 -4.91 14.88 -22.84
N VAL A 26 -5.46 15.04 -21.64
CA VAL A 26 -4.74 14.97 -20.37
C VAL A 26 -5.36 13.92 -19.46
N LEU A 27 -4.57 13.40 -18.52
CA LEU A 27 -4.97 12.49 -17.47
C LEU A 27 -4.34 12.94 -16.15
N ASN A 28 -5.16 13.33 -15.19
CA ASN A 28 -4.72 13.84 -13.91
C ASN A 28 -4.74 12.72 -12.86
N PHE A 29 -3.59 12.36 -12.32
CA PHE A 29 -3.44 11.34 -11.29
C PHE A 29 -3.22 11.95 -9.92
N TYR A 30 -3.69 11.24 -8.89
CA TYR A 30 -3.26 11.43 -7.52
C TYR A 30 -2.88 10.08 -6.94
N ASN A 31 -1.59 9.86 -6.69
CA ASN A 31 -1.03 8.57 -6.33
C ASN A 31 -0.01 8.68 -5.18
N TRP A 32 0.40 7.57 -4.67
CA TRP A 32 1.54 7.45 -3.74
C TRP A 32 2.83 7.90 -4.42
N ALA A 33 3.75 8.47 -3.65
CA ALA A 33 5.07 8.84 -4.16
C ALA A 33 5.86 7.60 -4.62
N GLU A 34 6.61 7.73 -5.71
CA GLU A 34 7.50 6.69 -6.27
C GLU A 34 6.82 5.34 -6.58
N TYR A 35 5.54 5.35 -6.94
CA TYR A 35 4.73 4.14 -7.07
C TYR A 35 4.57 3.62 -8.52
N PHE A 36 5.41 4.08 -9.45
CA PHE A 36 5.53 3.59 -10.81
C PHE A 36 6.99 3.24 -11.17
N ALA A 37 7.18 2.41 -12.19
CA ALA A 37 8.48 2.29 -12.84
C ALA A 37 8.79 3.57 -13.65
N PRO A 38 10.06 3.94 -13.82
CA PRO A 38 10.44 5.20 -14.45
C PRO A 38 9.88 5.40 -15.86
N ASP A 39 9.71 4.31 -16.63
CA ASP A 39 9.22 4.32 -18.01
C ASP A 39 7.69 4.13 -18.15
N THR A 40 6.97 3.92 -17.06
CA THR A 40 5.52 3.61 -17.09
C THR A 40 4.71 4.76 -17.70
N ILE A 41 4.87 5.96 -17.17
CA ILE A 41 4.11 7.14 -17.63
C ILE A 41 4.54 7.52 -19.05
N ALA A 42 5.85 7.61 -19.29
CA ALA A 42 6.39 7.96 -20.60
C ALA A 42 5.97 6.96 -21.70
N GLY A 43 5.90 5.67 -21.37
CA GLY A 43 5.41 4.61 -22.25
C GLY A 43 3.94 4.81 -22.63
N PHE A 44 3.09 5.08 -21.64
CA PHE A 44 1.67 5.37 -21.87
C PHE A 44 1.47 6.63 -22.73
N GLU A 45 2.17 7.72 -22.41
CA GLU A 45 2.10 8.96 -23.18
C GLU A 45 2.53 8.77 -24.65
N LYS A 46 3.62 8.01 -24.86
CA LYS A 46 4.12 7.71 -26.21
C LYS A 46 3.12 6.90 -27.03
N GLU A 47 2.46 5.92 -26.39
CA GLU A 47 1.53 5.01 -27.05
C GLU A 47 0.18 5.69 -27.35
N THR A 48 -0.29 6.53 -26.45
CA THR A 48 -1.67 7.07 -26.50
C THR A 48 -1.75 8.54 -26.93
N GLY A 49 -0.66 9.27 -26.83
CA GLY A 49 -0.63 10.74 -26.97
C GLY A 49 -1.25 11.48 -25.78
N ILE A 50 -1.81 10.78 -24.77
CA ILE A 50 -2.43 11.38 -23.57
C ILE A 50 -1.33 11.84 -22.63
N LYS A 51 -1.36 13.11 -22.24
CA LYS A 51 -0.40 13.68 -21.29
C LYS A 51 -0.83 13.39 -19.84
N VAL A 52 0.11 12.93 -19.01
CA VAL A 52 -0.13 12.60 -17.61
C VAL A 52 0.36 13.74 -16.72
N ARG A 53 -0.51 14.18 -15.82
CA ARG A 53 -0.18 15.11 -14.71
C ARG A 53 -0.28 14.31 -13.41
N LEU A 54 0.84 14.09 -12.76
CA LEU A 54 0.94 13.30 -11.53
C LEU A 54 1.15 14.21 -10.33
N ASP A 55 0.20 14.21 -9.41
CA ASP A 55 0.36 14.71 -8.05
C ASP A 55 0.49 13.52 -7.09
N VAL A 56 1.20 13.73 -5.98
CA VAL A 56 1.47 12.66 -5.01
C VAL A 56 0.90 12.98 -3.63
N TYR A 57 0.59 11.92 -2.88
CA TYR A 57 0.21 11.98 -1.48
C TYR A 57 1.01 10.95 -0.66
N ASP A 58 1.01 11.15 0.65
CA ASP A 58 1.71 10.33 1.63
C ASP A 58 0.77 9.55 2.57
N SER A 59 -0.55 9.83 2.51
CA SER A 59 -1.55 9.21 3.37
C SER A 59 -2.92 9.08 2.69
N ASN A 60 -3.66 8.03 3.02
CA ASN A 60 -5.04 7.86 2.58
C ASN A 60 -5.96 8.98 3.09
N GLU A 61 -5.64 9.60 4.23
CA GLU A 61 -6.35 10.75 4.81
C GLU A 61 -6.24 11.97 3.90
N ALA A 62 -5.07 12.23 3.32
CA ALA A 62 -4.86 13.28 2.34
C ALA A 62 -5.71 13.06 1.08
N LEU A 63 -5.71 11.82 0.55
CA LEU A 63 -6.58 11.43 -0.55
C LEU A 63 -8.06 11.61 -0.19
N GLN A 64 -8.50 11.13 0.98
CA GLN A 64 -9.88 11.26 1.46
C GLN A 64 -10.32 12.73 1.51
N THR A 65 -9.49 13.58 2.10
CA THR A 65 -9.76 15.02 2.20
C THR A 65 -9.95 15.63 0.82
N LYS A 66 -9.07 15.29 -0.12
CA LYS A 66 -9.13 15.79 -1.49
C LYS A 66 -10.39 15.36 -2.23
N LEU A 67 -10.80 14.10 -2.08
CA LEU A 67 -12.00 13.56 -2.75
C LEU A 67 -13.30 14.13 -2.18
N THR A 68 -13.35 14.42 -0.87
CA THR A 68 -14.57 14.95 -0.20
C THR A 68 -14.87 16.40 -0.55
N THR A 69 -13.96 17.14 -1.18
CA THR A 69 -14.25 18.51 -1.67
C THR A 69 -15.20 18.54 -2.88
N GLY A 70 -15.58 17.37 -3.42
CA GLY A 70 -16.57 17.21 -4.50
C GLY A 70 -16.00 17.33 -5.92
N ASN A 71 -15.09 18.24 -6.17
CA ASN A 71 -14.34 18.32 -7.44
C ASN A 71 -12.84 18.28 -7.14
N SER A 72 -12.31 17.05 -7.09
CA SER A 72 -10.89 16.84 -6.77
C SER A 72 -9.94 17.30 -7.87
N GLY A 73 -10.42 17.41 -9.12
CA GLY A 73 -9.61 17.68 -10.31
C GLY A 73 -8.84 16.47 -10.83
N TYR A 74 -8.98 15.30 -10.18
CA TYR A 74 -8.30 14.06 -10.60
C TYR A 74 -9.22 13.12 -11.35
N ASP A 75 -8.60 12.37 -12.28
CA ASP A 75 -9.27 11.37 -13.12
C ASP A 75 -9.00 9.95 -12.64
N LEU A 76 -7.87 9.72 -11.95
CA LEU A 76 -7.48 8.42 -11.42
C LEU A 76 -6.79 8.59 -10.06
N VAL A 77 -7.16 7.72 -9.09
CA VAL A 77 -6.59 7.70 -7.73
C VAL A 77 -6.32 6.27 -7.28
N PHE A 78 -5.48 6.11 -6.23
CA PHE A 78 -4.96 4.81 -5.79
C PHE A 78 -5.20 4.55 -4.30
N PRO A 79 -6.46 4.46 -3.83
CA PRO A 79 -6.76 4.21 -2.42
C PRO A 79 -6.39 2.81 -1.96
N SER A 80 -6.01 2.69 -0.69
CA SER A 80 -5.89 1.39 -0.01
C SER A 80 -7.28 0.83 0.35
N ASN A 81 -7.36 -0.48 0.52
CA ASN A 81 -8.61 -1.24 0.63
C ASN A 81 -9.60 -0.74 1.69
N ASP A 82 -9.16 -0.39 2.90
CA ASP A 82 -10.03 0.08 3.98
C ASP A 82 -10.59 1.50 3.72
N PHE A 83 -9.82 2.37 3.07
CA PHE A 83 -10.28 3.67 2.61
C PHE A 83 -11.19 3.55 1.38
N LEU A 84 -10.82 2.70 0.42
CA LEU A 84 -11.62 2.42 -0.77
C LEU A 84 -13.07 2.06 -0.40
N ALA A 85 -13.25 1.11 0.54
CA ALA A 85 -14.59 0.68 0.96
C ALA A 85 -15.44 1.85 1.50
N ARG A 86 -14.87 2.71 2.35
CA ARG A 86 -15.56 3.90 2.88
C ARG A 86 -15.88 4.92 1.80
N GLN A 87 -14.96 5.12 0.88
CA GLN A 87 -15.08 6.05 -0.23
C GLN A 87 -16.15 5.59 -1.24
N ILE A 88 -16.27 4.27 -1.47
CA ILE A 88 -17.37 3.69 -2.27
C ILE A 88 -18.72 3.94 -1.58
N GLN A 89 -18.81 3.65 -0.26
CA GLN A 89 -20.04 3.91 0.51
C GLN A 89 -20.45 5.40 0.51
N ALA A 90 -19.46 6.29 0.50
CA ALA A 90 -19.68 7.74 0.39
C ALA A 90 -20.02 8.21 -1.04
N GLY A 91 -20.04 7.30 -2.02
CA GLY A 91 -20.37 7.62 -3.42
C GLY A 91 -19.32 8.48 -4.14
N LEU A 92 -18.03 8.37 -3.73
CA LEU A 92 -16.95 9.20 -4.27
C LEU A 92 -16.42 8.67 -5.60
N TYR A 93 -16.76 7.45 -6.01
CA TYR A 93 -16.30 6.81 -7.23
C TYR A 93 -17.42 6.54 -8.22
N ARG A 94 -17.06 6.43 -9.48
CA ARG A 94 -17.95 5.94 -10.54
C ARG A 94 -17.71 4.47 -10.79
N LYS A 95 -18.74 3.75 -11.24
CA LYS A 95 -18.60 2.38 -11.69
C LYS A 95 -17.71 2.31 -12.92
N LEU A 96 -16.87 1.28 -12.99
CA LEU A 96 -16.00 1.03 -14.11
C LEU A 96 -16.75 0.31 -15.23
N ASP A 97 -16.55 0.74 -16.47
CA ASP A 97 -16.95 -0.02 -17.65
C ASP A 97 -15.92 -1.10 -17.93
N LYS A 98 -16.18 -2.30 -17.39
CA LYS A 98 -15.27 -3.45 -17.52
C LYS A 98 -15.13 -3.98 -18.96
N SER A 99 -16.07 -3.67 -19.86
CA SER A 99 -15.96 -4.06 -21.27
C SER A 99 -14.79 -3.37 -21.97
N ARG A 100 -14.31 -2.27 -21.40
CA ARG A 100 -13.16 -1.50 -21.88
C ARG A 100 -11.83 -1.89 -21.23
N LEU A 101 -11.82 -2.94 -20.42
CA LEU A 101 -10.66 -3.42 -19.67
C LEU A 101 -10.36 -4.89 -20.03
N PRO A 102 -9.99 -5.21 -21.27
CA PRO A 102 -9.74 -6.59 -21.71
C PRO A 102 -8.64 -7.28 -20.88
N ASN A 103 -7.67 -6.53 -20.37
CA ASN A 103 -6.57 -7.05 -19.54
C ASN A 103 -6.99 -7.42 -18.11
N LEU A 104 -8.24 -7.20 -17.68
CA LEU A 104 -8.77 -7.71 -16.40
C LEU A 104 -8.65 -9.24 -16.27
N THR A 105 -8.68 -9.96 -17.39
CA THR A 105 -8.52 -11.43 -17.43
C THR A 105 -7.15 -11.91 -16.98
N ASN A 106 -6.16 -11.02 -16.92
CA ASN A 106 -4.81 -11.30 -16.43
C ASN A 106 -4.74 -11.37 -14.90
N LEU A 107 -5.75 -10.83 -14.20
CA LEU A 107 -5.75 -10.80 -12.72
C LEU A 107 -5.91 -12.20 -12.12
N ASP A 108 -5.30 -12.40 -10.97
CA ASP A 108 -5.46 -13.60 -10.16
C ASP A 108 -6.87 -13.64 -9.55
N PRO A 109 -7.67 -14.69 -9.82
CA PRO A 109 -9.02 -14.82 -9.28
C PRO A 109 -9.08 -14.79 -7.74
N ALA A 110 -8.05 -15.29 -7.04
CA ALA A 110 -7.98 -15.26 -5.59
C ALA A 110 -7.84 -13.83 -5.05
N ILE A 111 -7.09 -12.98 -5.75
CA ILE A 111 -6.94 -11.57 -5.39
C ILE A 111 -8.20 -10.78 -5.74
N VAL A 112 -8.81 -11.06 -6.88
CA VAL A 112 -10.10 -10.45 -7.28
C VAL A 112 -11.20 -10.79 -6.27
N ALA A 113 -11.23 -12.03 -5.74
CA ALA A 113 -12.18 -12.43 -4.70
C ALA A 113 -11.95 -11.66 -3.38
N ARG A 114 -10.69 -11.41 -2.99
CA ARG A 114 -10.38 -10.59 -1.80
C ARG A 114 -10.73 -9.11 -2.01
N ALA A 115 -10.50 -8.57 -3.19
CA ALA A 115 -10.90 -7.20 -3.52
C ALA A 115 -12.42 -7.03 -3.41
N ALA A 116 -13.19 -8.07 -3.73
CA ALA A 116 -14.65 -8.06 -3.58
C ALA A 116 -15.14 -7.98 -2.11
N GLU A 117 -14.29 -8.23 -1.11
CA GLU A 117 -14.63 -8.03 0.31
C GLU A 117 -14.84 -6.54 0.64
N VAL A 118 -14.22 -5.63 -0.12
CA VAL A 118 -14.31 -4.16 0.09
C VAL A 118 -15.03 -3.43 -1.06
N ASP A 119 -15.03 -4.02 -2.26
CA ASP A 119 -15.76 -3.54 -3.44
C ASP A 119 -16.62 -4.68 -4.01
N PRO A 120 -17.82 -4.94 -3.46
CA PRO A 120 -18.67 -6.06 -3.87
C PRO A 120 -18.92 -6.07 -5.38
N GLY A 121 -18.51 -7.18 -6.02
CA GLY A 121 -18.54 -7.34 -7.47
C GLY A 121 -17.43 -6.57 -8.21
N ASN A 122 -16.46 -5.98 -7.51
CA ASN A 122 -15.34 -5.19 -8.08
C ASN A 122 -15.84 -4.14 -9.08
N GLN A 123 -16.88 -3.38 -8.70
CA GLN A 123 -17.58 -2.48 -9.61
C GLN A 123 -16.87 -1.13 -9.77
N TYR A 124 -16.12 -0.67 -8.76
CA TYR A 124 -15.58 0.69 -8.68
C TYR A 124 -14.07 0.75 -8.81
N SER A 125 -13.39 -0.39 -8.69
CA SER A 125 -11.94 -0.41 -8.61
C SER A 125 -11.31 -1.63 -9.27
N VAL A 126 -10.01 -1.52 -9.55
CA VAL A 126 -9.16 -2.62 -10.03
C VAL A 126 -7.94 -2.70 -9.12
N PRO A 127 -7.62 -3.84 -8.50
CA PRO A 127 -6.41 -4.01 -7.71
C PRO A 127 -5.15 -3.66 -8.51
N TYR A 128 -4.20 -2.95 -7.87
CA TYR A 128 -2.98 -2.44 -8.47
C TYR A 128 -1.72 -3.10 -7.90
N MET A 129 -1.44 -2.86 -6.63
CA MET A 129 -0.35 -3.49 -5.88
C MET A 129 -0.89 -4.06 -4.58
N GLN A 130 -0.17 -5.03 -4.02
CA GLN A 130 -0.60 -5.73 -2.81
C GLN A 130 0.59 -6.07 -1.93
N GLY A 131 0.31 -6.41 -0.68
CA GLY A 131 1.34 -6.84 0.25
C GLY A 131 0.79 -7.19 1.61
N THR A 132 1.71 -7.39 2.53
CA THR A 132 1.40 -7.70 3.93
C THR A 132 2.14 -6.75 4.85
N PHE A 133 1.63 -6.59 6.06
CA PHE A 133 2.31 -5.88 7.14
C PHE A 133 2.79 -6.90 8.18
N GLY A 134 4.09 -6.99 8.38
CA GLY A 134 4.72 -7.97 9.25
C GLY A 134 5.98 -7.41 9.90
N LEU A 135 7.08 -8.19 9.90
CA LEU A 135 8.32 -7.80 10.53
C LEU A 135 9.49 -7.73 9.55
N GLY A 136 10.29 -6.68 9.66
CA GLY A 136 11.65 -6.63 9.13
C GLY A 136 12.64 -7.11 10.19
N LEU A 137 13.49 -8.07 9.85
CA LEU A 137 14.43 -8.69 10.77
C LEU A 137 15.86 -8.58 10.24
N ASN A 138 16.78 -8.13 11.08
CA ASN A 138 18.20 -8.41 10.90
C ASN A 138 18.50 -9.77 11.52
N VAL A 139 18.47 -10.81 10.69
CA VAL A 139 18.49 -12.22 11.16
C VAL A 139 19.71 -12.54 12.01
N ALA A 140 20.88 -12.06 11.60
CA ALA A 140 22.12 -12.33 12.33
C ALA A 140 22.07 -11.73 13.74
N LYS A 141 21.69 -10.46 13.88
CA LYS A 141 21.56 -9.76 15.16
C LYS A 141 20.47 -10.36 16.05
N VAL A 142 19.32 -10.70 15.47
CA VAL A 142 18.22 -11.33 16.23
C VAL A 142 18.67 -12.70 16.77
N LYS A 143 19.26 -13.59 15.94
CA LYS A 143 19.77 -14.88 16.42
C LYS A 143 20.83 -14.74 17.50
N GLN A 144 21.74 -13.79 17.34
CA GLN A 144 22.78 -13.49 18.35
C GLN A 144 22.14 -13.04 19.66
N ALA A 145 21.16 -12.13 19.62
CA ALA A 145 20.49 -11.62 20.82
C ALA A 145 19.65 -12.71 21.52
N LEU A 146 19.02 -13.58 20.76
CA LEU A 146 18.23 -14.70 21.31
C LEU A 146 19.12 -15.82 21.90
N GLY A 147 20.35 -15.96 21.39
CA GLY A 147 21.21 -17.11 21.67
C GLY A 147 20.71 -18.40 21.01
N GLY A 148 19.91 -18.30 19.91
CA GLY A 148 19.29 -19.46 19.27
C GLY A 148 18.44 -19.12 18.04
N PRO A 149 17.64 -20.07 17.54
CA PRO A 149 16.82 -19.88 16.37
C PRO A 149 15.68 -18.87 16.61
N LEU A 150 15.08 -18.39 15.52
CA LEU A 150 13.84 -17.60 15.56
C LEU A 150 12.68 -18.46 16.04
N PRO A 151 11.70 -17.88 16.80
CA PRO A 151 10.46 -18.58 17.14
C PRO A 151 9.64 -18.86 15.88
N ALA A 152 8.84 -19.94 15.91
CA ALA A 152 7.95 -20.32 14.81
C ALA A 152 6.95 -19.23 14.46
N ASN A 153 6.38 -18.57 15.47
CA ASN A 153 5.60 -17.34 15.28
C ASN A 153 6.47 -16.12 15.60
N THR A 154 6.87 -15.38 14.58
CA THR A 154 7.76 -14.22 14.77
C THR A 154 7.12 -13.05 15.51
N LEU A 155 5.78 -13.02 15.71
CA LEU A 155 5.14 -12.04 16.62
C LEU A 155 5.61 -12.18 18.07
N GLU A 156 6.13 -13.35 18.47
CA GLU A 156 6.77 -13.55 19.79
C GLU A 156 7.94 -12.58 20.01
N LEU A 157 8.67 -12.22 18.95
CA LEU A 157 9.81 -11.32 19.05
C LEU A 157 9.44 -9.93 19.60
N ILE A 158 8.22 -9.49 19.33
CA ILE A 158 7.75 -8.14 19.65
C ILE A 158 6.63 -8.09 20.69
N PHE A 159 5.91 -9.18 20.93
CA PHE A 159 4.78 -9.20 21.88
C PHE A 159 5.00 -10.08 23.11
N ASN A 160 5.99 -10.98 23.10
CA ASN A 160 6.36 -11.74 24.27
C ASN A 160 7.47 -11.00 25.03
N PRO A 161 7.24 -10.61 26.31
CA PRO A 161 8.23 -9.87 27.11
C PRO A 161 9.59 -10.56 27.23
N ALA A 162 9.62 -11.90 27.28
CA ALA A 162 10.87 -12.66 27.41
C ALA A 162 11.74 -12.58 26.14
N TYR A 163 11.13 -12.52 24.94
CA TYR A 163 11.85 -12.30 23.69
C TYR A 163 12.21 -10.83 23.52
N ALA A 164 11.26 -9.92 23.75
CA ALA A 164 11.47 -8.49 23.59
C ALA A 164 12.63 -7.96 24.46
N ALA A 165 12.74 -8.43 25.72
CA ALA A 165 13.84 -8.07 26.62
C ALA A 165 15.21 -8.50 26.04
N LYS A 166 15.32 -9.66 25.41
CA LYS A 166 16.58 -10.09 24.78
C LYS A 166 16.97 -9.21 23.59
N LEU A 167 15.98 -8.63 22.90
CA LEU A 167 16.18 -7.80 21.71
C LEU A 167 16.38 -6.31 22.03
N GLU A 168 16.21 -5.88 23.27
CA GLU A 168 16.33 -4.48 23.68
C GLU A 168 17.68 -3.85 23.24
N ARG A 169 18.79 -4.57 23.42
CA ARG A 169 20.14 -4.09 23.07
C ARG A 169 20.31 -3.92 21.57
N CYS A 170 19.80 -4.84 20.74
CA CYS A 170 19.89 -4.70 19.29
C CYS A 170 18.80 -3.78 18.69
N GLY A 171 17.75 -3.49 19.46
CA GLY A 171 16.74 -2.49 19.17
C GLY A 171 15.50 -3.02 18.42
N ILE A 172 14.35 -2.68 19.00
CA ILE A 172 13.03 -2.91 18.39
C ILE A 172 12.45 -1.55 18.00
N ALA A 173 11.96 -1.42 16.78
CA ALA A 173 11.23 -0.24 16.32
C ALA A 173 9.83 -0.62 15.85
N PHE A 174 8.86 0.23 16.15
CA PHE A 174 7.49 0.05 15.65
C PHE A 174 7.19 1.13 14.60
N ASN A 175 6.50 0.74 13.53
CA ASN A 175 5.87 1.71 12.66
C ASN A 175 4.85 2.53 13.48
N ASP A 176 4.87 3.86 13.36
CA ASP A 176 3.95 4.75 14.11
C ASP A 176 2.54 4.75 13.49
N ALA A 177 1.96 3.56 13.38
CA ALA A 177 0.64 3.33 12.82
C ALA A 177 -0.13 2.30 13.67
N GLY A 178 -0.89 2.80 14.63
CA GLY A 178 -1.72 1.94 15.50
C GLY A 178 -2.73 1.11 14.72
N SER A 179 -3.20 1.60 13.57
CA SER A 179 -4.07 0.89 12.65
C SER A 179 -3.43 -0.35 12.00
N GLU A 180 -2.10 -0.44 11.99
CA GLU A 180 -1.36 -1.60 11.49
C GLU A 180 -0.91 -2.52 12.63
N VAL A 181 -0.48 -1.95 13.76
CA VAL A 181 0.11 -2.71 14.86
C VAL A 181 -0.95 -3.39 15.74
N PHE A 182 -2.08 -2.71 16.04
CA PHE A 182 -3.14 -3.33 16.85
C PHE A 182 -3.71 -4.62 16.24
N PRO A 183 -3.99 -4.72 14.93
CA PRO A 183 -4.43 -5.98 14.34
C PRO A 183 -3.44 -7.15 14.56
N LEU A 184 -2.13 -6.89 14.53
CA LEU A 184 -1.12 -7.92 14.86
C LEU A 184 -1.19 -8.30 16.34
N ALA A 185 -1.33 -7.33 17.24
CA ALA A 185 -1.44 -7.56 18.68
C ALA A 185 -2.72 -8.34 19.04
N LEU A 186 -3.86 -7.98 18.45
CA LEU A 186 -5.13 -8.67 18.59
C LEU A 186 -5.00 -10.13 18.11
N ARG A 187 -4.42 -10.33 16.93
CA ARG A 187 -4.17 -11.67 16.39
C ARG A 187 -3.26 -12.49 17.30
N TYR A 188 -2.22 -11.89 17.86
CA TYR A 188 -1.29 -12.54 18.78
C TYR A 188 -1.96 -13.05 20.04
N ILE A 189 -2.92 -12.29 20.62
CA ILE A 189 -3.70 -12.72 21.79
C ILE A 189 -4.95 -13.53 21.45
N GLY A 190 -5.09 -14.00 20.18
CA GLY A 190 -6.21 -14.84 19.74
C GLY A 190 -7.55 -14.13 19.56
N ARG A 191 -7.53 -12.79 19.34
CA ARG A 191 -8.72 -12.00 19.04
C ARG A 191 -8.89 -11.75 17.55
N ASP A 192 -10.11 -11.39 17.12
CA ASP A 192 -10.35 -10.97 15.74
C ASP A 192 -9.58 -9.68 15.45
N PRO A 193 -8.66 -9.66 14.47
CA PRO A 193 -7.92 -8.45 14.10
C PRO A 193 -8.80 -7.31 13.58
N ASN A 194 -10.05 -7.59 13.18
CA ASN A 194 -11.03 -6.61 12.74
C ASN A 194 -12.08 -6.28 13.84
N THR A 195 -11.85 -6.69 15.09
CA THR A 195 -12.77 -6.36 16.20
C THR A 195 -12.88 -4.84 16.40
N THR A 196 -14.05 -4.40 16.84
CA THR A 196 -14.30 -3.03 17.30
C THR A 196 -14.66 -2.99 18.79
N ASP A 197 -14.56 -4.14 19.49
CA ASP A 197 -14.85 -4.25 20.92
C ASP A 197 -13.75 -3.58 21.75
N PRO A 198 -14.08 -2.58 22.60
CA PRO A 198 -13.09 -1.94 23.48
C PRO A 198 -12.33 -2.92 24.38
N ARG A 199 -12.99 -4.00 24.83
CA ARG A 199 -12.39 -5.01 25.72
C ARG A 199 -11.24 -5.76 25.05
N ASP A 200 -11.35 -6.05 23.75
CA ASP A 200 -10.28 -6.68 23.00
C ASP A 200 -9.08 -5.74 22.84
N TYR A 201 -9.35 -4.45 22.59
CA TYR A 201 -8.30 -3.43 22.51
C TYR A 201 -7.62 -3.18 23.85
N GLU A 202 -8.35 -3.22 24.98
CA GLU A 202 -7.76 -3.12 26.31
C GLU A 202 -6.85 -4.32 26.60
N ALA A 203 -7.29 -5.54 26.31
CA ALA A 203 -6.47 -6.73 26.48
C ALA A 203 -5.20 -6.69 25.62
N ALA A 204 -5.29 -6.21 24.36
CA ALA A 204 -4.14 -6.02 23.50
C ALA A 204 -3.19 -4.93 24.07
N LEU A 205 -3.73 -3.80 24.53
CA LEU A 205 -2.94 -2.72 25.15
C LEU A 205 -2.21 -3.20 26.40
N ASP A 206 -2.86 -3.95 27.27
CA ASP A 206 -2.25 -4.47 28.51
C ASP A 206 -1.10 -5.45 28.22
N MET A 207 -1.22 -6.24 27.16
CA MET A 207 -0.12 -7.06 26.69
C MET A 207 1.01 -6.18 26.12
N MET A 208 0.68 -5.20 25.27
CA MET A 208 1.64 -4.31 24.62
C MET A 208 2.39 -3.42 25.64
N LYS A 209 1.74 -2.97 26.73
CA LYS A 209 2.39 -2.21 27.78
C LYS A 209 3.57 -2.95 28.42
N LYS A 210 3.51 -4.29 28.51
CA LYS A 210 4.61 -5.09 29.08
C LYS A 210 5.88 -5.05 28.25
N ILE A 211 5.76 -4.81 26.95
CA ILE A 211 6.91 -4.73 26.03
C ILE A 211 7.27 -3.28 25.68
N ARG A 212 6.48 -2.29 26.11
CA ARG A 212 6.74 -0.88 25.80
C ARG A 212 8.15 -0.41 26.18
N PRO A 213 8.72 -0.78 27.34
CA PRO A 213 10.07 -0.37 27.76
C PRO A 213 11.16 -0.84 26.79
N THR A 214 10.96 -1.96 26.06
CA THR A 214 11.93 -2.52 25.12
C THR A 214 11.87 -1.89 23.73
N ILE A 215 10.84 -1.08 23.45
CA ILE A 215 10.69 -0.40 22.16
C ILE A 215 11.55 0.84 22.14
N ARG A 216 12.58 0.83 21.27
CA ARG A 216 13.54 1.92 21.13
C ARG A 216 12.91 3.16 20.50
N GLN A 217 12.10 2.97 19.46
CA GLN A 217 11.50 4.09 18.71
C GLN A 217 10.23 3.73 17.96
N PHE A 218 9.46 4.76 17.61
CA PHE A 218 8.34 4.70 16.69
C PHE A 218 8.71 5.43 15.40
N ILE A 219 8.59 4.76 14.24
CA ILE A 219 9.03 5.24 12.94
C ILE A 219 7.82 5.73 12.16
N ALA A 220 7.74 7.04 11.89
CA ALA A 220 6.62 7.64 11.15
C ALA A 220 6.72 7.47 9.63
N THR A 221 7.91 7.18 9.10
CA THR A 221 8.13 7.03 7.66
C THR A 221 8.28 5.56 7.26
N PRO A 222 7.86 5.17 6.04
CA PRO A 222 8.08 3.81 5.55
C PRO A 222 9.56 3.51 5.26
N VAL A 223 10.44 4.50 5.35
CA VAL A 223 11.87 4.34 5.05
C VAL A 223 12.57 3.73 6.26
N MET A 224 12.98 2.46 6.13
CA MET A 224 13.59 1.69 7.21
C MET A 224 15.13 1.79 7.17
N ASN A 225 15.67 3.02 7.26
CA ASN A 225 17.11 3.23 7.24
C ASN A 225 17.79 2.54 8.41
N ASP A 226 17.24 2.66 9.63
CA ASP A 226 17.83 2.11 10.86
C ASP A 226 17.90 0.57 10.83
N LEU A 227 16.98 -0.09 10.11
CA LEU A 227 17.08 -1.51 9.84
C LEU A 227 18.19 -1.80 8.82
N ALA A 228 18.29 -1.00 7.75
CA ALA A 228 19.29 -1.17 6.71
C ALA A 228 20.73 -0.92 7.21
N THR A 229 20.93 0.04 8.14
CA THR A 229 22.21 0.32 8.80
C THR A 229 22.51 -0.67 9.93
N GLY A 230 21.47 -1.32 10.47
CA GLY A 230 21.58 -2.24 11.59
C GLY A 230 21.50 -1.57 12.95
N ASP A 231 21.02 -0.34 13.06
CA ASP A 231 20.80 0.37 14.32
C ASP A 231 19.63 -0.22 15.11
N VAL A 232 18.70 -0.87 14.40
CA VAL A 232 17.67 -1.74 14.97
C VAL A 232 17.70 -3.12 14.31
N CYS A 233 17.24 -4.13 15.02
CA CYS A 233 17.25 -5.52 14.52
C CYS A 233 15.85 -6.07 14.23
N VAL A 234 14.80 -5.46 14.77
CA VAL A 234 13.40 -5.82 14.50
C VAL A 234 12.58 -4.55 14.26
N VAL A 235 11.81 -4.55 13.18
CA VAL A 235 10.89 -3.43 12.84
C VAL A 235 9.55 -4.01 12.42
N THR A 236 8.43 -3.44 12.89
CA THR A 236 7.13 -3.70 12.26
C THR A 236 7.01 -2.92 10.96
N GLY A 237 6.54 -3.52 9.88
CA GLY A 237 6.44 -2.78 8.63
C GLY A 237 5.90 -3.54 7.42
N TYR A 238 5.73 -2.80 6.34
CA TYR A 238 5.26 -3.31 5.05
C TYR A 238 6.35 -4.12 4.33
N SER A 239 5.94 -5.22 3.70
CA SER A 239 6.84 -6.16 3.03
C SER A 239 7.81 -5.48 2.05
N GLY A 240 7.34 -4.61 1.16
CA GLY A 240 8.20 -3.93 0.18
C GLY A 240 9.16 -2.94 0.84
N ALA A 241 8.75 -2.23 1.90
CA ALA A 241 9.64 -1.31 2.62
C ALA A 241 10.83 -2.06 3.26
N VAL A 242 10.57 -3.25 3.83
CA VAL A 242 11.64 -4.12 4.35
C VAL A 242 12.56 -4.60 3.24
N LEU A 243 12.01 -4.98 2.06
CA LEU A 243 12.82 -5.40 0.92
C LEU A 243 13.68 -4.25 0.35
N VAL A 244 13.17 -3.03 0.36
CA VAL A 244 13.97 -1.84 0.01
C VAL A 244 15.10 -1.64 1.01
N ALA A 245 14.87 -1.82 2.32
CA ALA A 245 15.93 -1.78 3.34
C ALA A 245 16.98 -2.88 3.10
N ALA A 246 16.55 -4.11 2.79
CA ALA A 246 17.44 -5.22 2.46
C ALA A 246 18.31 -4.91 1.23
N ARG A 247 17.73 -4.33 0.18
CA ARG A 247 18.46 -3.90 -1.01
C ARG A 247 19.48 -2.81 -0.69
N ARG A 248 19.12 -1.80 0.09
CA ARG A 248 20.03 -0.73 0.53
C ARG A 248 21.21 -1.28 1.33
N ALA A 249 20.97 -2.21 2.26
CA ALA A 249 22.04 -2.87 3.02
C ALA A 249 23.00 -3.64 2.10
N ALA A 250 22.47 -4.36 1.11
CA ALA A 250 23.27 -5.09 0.13
C ALA A 250 24.09 -4.15 -0.77
N GLU A 251 23.51 -3.05 -1.25
CA GLU A 251 24.19 -2.02 -2.06
C GLU A 251 25.31 -1.34 -1.27
N ALA A 252 25.06 -1.05 0.01
CA ALA A 252 26.05 -0.48 0.93
C ALA A 252 27.13 -1.48 1.34
N LYS A 253 26.97 -2.78 1.03
CA LYS A 253 27.89 -3.88 1.42
C LYS A 253 28.24 -3.86 2.93
N ASN A 254 27.28 -3.47 3.78
CA ASN A 254 27.49 -3.28 5.21
C ASN A 254 27.32 -4.57 6.06
N GLY A 255 27.11 -5.72 5.42
CA GLY A 255 27.00 -7.02 6.07
C GLY A 255 25.65 -7.30 6.78
N GLN A 256 24.67 -6.38 6.71
CA GLN A 256 23.39 -6.58 7.35
C GLN A 256 22.53 -7.58 6.56
N GLN A 257 22.03 -8.62 7.23
CA GLN A 257 21.18 -9.66 6.66
C GLN A 257 19.71 -9.35 6.98
N ILE A 258 19.09 -8.56 6.15
CA ILE A 258 17.71 -8.11 6.33
C ILE A 258 16.75 -9.04 5.57
N VAL A 259 15.72 -9.52 6.27
CA VAL A 259 14.63 -10.30 5.67
C VAL A 259 13.27 -9.76 6.12
N TYR A 260 12.28 -9.90 5.28
CA TYR A 260 10.89 -9.75 5.67
C TYR A 260 10.38 -11.08 6.24
N SER A 261 9.75 -11.02 7.39
CA SER A 261 9.11 -12.15 8.06
C SER A 261 7.59 -11.95 8.08
N LEU A 262 6.90 -12.86 7.40
CA LEU A 262 5.46 -12.99 7.50
C LEU A 262 5.15 -13.89 8.70
N PRO A 263 4.44 -13.38 9.75
CA PRO A 263 4.16 -14.18 10.94
C PRO A 263 3.30 -15.40 10.62
N SER A 264 3.60 -16.56 11.22
CA SER A 264 2.82 -17.80 11.00
C SER A 264 1.39 -17.71 11.55
N ALA A 265 1.14 -16.84 12.54
CA ALA A 265 -0.21 -16.53 13.02
C ALA A 265 -1.06 -15.78 11.97
N GLY A 266 -0.45 -15.33 10.86
CA GLY A 266 -1.06 -14.48 9.85
C GLY A 266 -0.71 -13.01 9.99
N ALA A 267 -1.13 -12.21 9.02
CA ALA A 267 -0.85 -10.78 8.93
C ALA A 267 -1.94 -10.02 8.16
N PRO A 268 -2.06 -8.69 8.32
CA PRO A 268 -2.90 -7.89 7.45
C PRO A 268 -2.45 -8.02 5.99
N PHE A 269 -3.39 -8.34 5.13
CA PHE A 269 -3.22 -8.28 3.68
C PHE A 269 -3.86 -6.99 3.18
N TRP A 270 -3.07 -6.17 2.53
CA TRP A 270 -3.52 -4.92 1.95
C TRP A 270 -3.37 -4.96 0.43
N PHE A 271 -4.16 -4.18 -0.24
CA PHE A 271 -4.02 -3.86 -1.65
C PHE A 271 -4.43 -2.43 -1.89
N ASP A 272 -3.71 -1.77 -2.79
CA ASP A 272 -4.10 -0.51 -3.37
C ASP A 272 -4.83 -0.77 -4.67
N SER A 273 -5.79 0.06 -4.98
CA SER A 273 -6.64 -0.12 -6.16
C SER A 273 -6.70 1.15 -7.00
N MET A 274 -6.77 0.98 -8.29
CA MET A 274 -7.07 2.04 -9.25
C MET A 274 -8.57 2.32 -9.24
N ALA A 275 -8.98 3.56 -8.95
CA ALA A 275 -10.38 3.98 -8.91
C ALA A 275 -10.56 5.33 -9.58
N ILE A 276 -11.72 5.52 -10.24
CA ILE A 276 -12.05 6.75 -10.99
C ILE A 276 -12.99 7.58 -10.13
N PRO A 277 -12.60 8.81 -9.69
CA PRO A 277 -13.47 9.71 -8.97
C PRO A 277 -14.77 10.02 -9.72
N LYS A 278 -15.86 10.24 -8.97
CA LYS A 278 -17.18 10.50 -9.57
C LYS A 278 -17.17 11.71 -10.51
N GLY A 279 -16.41 12.75 -10.16
CA GLY A 279 -16.28 13.99 -10.93
C GLY A 279 -15.15 13.99 -11.96
N ALA A 280 -14.53 12.84 -12.28
CA ALA A 280 -13.43 12.76 -13.24
C ALA A 280 -13.84 13.29 -14.62
N ALA A 281 -13.10 14.27 -15.13
CA ALA A 281 -13.35 14.89 -16.43
C ALA A 281 -12.90 13.98 -17.59
N HIS A 282 -11.82 13.19 -17.38
CA HIS A 282 -11.21 12.35 -18.41
C HIS A 282 -11.28 10.86 -18.02
N ALA A 283 -12.47 10.39 -17.62
CA ALA A 283 -12.67 9.01 -17.19
C ALA A 283 -12.30 7.97 -18.28
N ASP A 284 -12.45 8.33 -19.55
CA ASP A 284 -12.07 7.46 -20.68
C ASP A 284 -10.55 7.28 -20.75
N HIS A 285 -9.77 8.32 -20.47
CA HIS A 285 -8.32 8.24 -20.38
C HIS A 285 -7.88 7.41 -19.17
N ALA A 286 -8.60 7.56 -18.05
CA ALA A 286 -8.35 6.75 -16.86
C ALA A 286 -8.59 5.25 -17.13
N LEU A 287 -9.66 4.86 -17.83
CA LEU A 287 -9.88 3.47 -18.22
C LEU A 287 -8.77 2.95 -19.14
N ARG A 288 -8.32 3.74 -20.12
CA ARG A 288 -7.17 3.37 -20.98
C ARG A 288 -5.89 3.16 -20.17
N PHE A 289 -5.64 3.99 -19.16
CA PHE A 289 -4.47 3.83 -18.31
C PHE A 289 -4.58 2.60 -17.40
N ILE A 290 -5.76 2.35 -16.83
CA ILE A 290 -6.02 1.13 -16.04
C ILE A 290 -5.70 -0.11 -16.88
N ASP A 291 -6.22 -0.18 -18.10
CA ASP A 291 -5.98 -1.32 -18.99
C ASP A 291 -4.50 -1.44 -19.40
N TYR A 292 -3.84 -0.32 -19.65
CA TYR A 292 -2.38 -0.28 -19.91
C TYR A 292 -1.57 -0.84 -18.74
N ILE A 293 -1.89 -0.47 -17.49
CA ILE A 293 -1.23 -1.00 -16.29
C ILE A 293 -1.46 -2.50 -16.12
N LEU A 294 -2.62 -3.01 -16.53
CA LEU A 294 -2.94 -4.43 -16.44
C LEU A 294 -2.17 -5.31 -17.44
N ARG A 295 -1.37 -4.73 -18.33
CA ARG A 295 -0.47 -5.49 -19.21
C ARG A 295 0.65 -6.13 -18.41
N PRO A 296 0.96 -7.41 -18.63
CA PRO A 296 1.96 -8.14 -17.84
C PRO A 296 3.35 -7.51 -17.87
N ASP A 297 3.80 -7.02 -19.03
CA ASP A 297 5.11 -6.37 -19.21
C ASP A 297 5.22 -5.02 -18.49
N VAL A 298 4.11 -4.30 -18.37
CA VAL A 298 4.05 -3.01 -17.68
C VAL A 298 4.05 -3.20 -16.16
N VAL A 299 3.11 -3.99 -15.64
CA VAL A 299 2.96 -4.15 -14.19
C VAL A 299 4.12 -4.91 -13.55
N ALA A 300 4.77 -5.83 -14.26
CA ALA A 300 5.98 -6.51 -13.76
C ALA A 300 7.13 -5.54 -13.50
N LYS A 301 7.35 -4.56 -14.41
CA LYS A 301 8.37 -3.51 -14.20
C LYS A 301 8.07 -2.67 -12.96
N ILE A 302 6.79 -2.37 -12.72
CA ILE A 302 6.38 -1.64 -11.53
C ILE A 302 6.70 -2.46 -10.28
N SER A 303 6.29 -3.74 -10.21
CA SER A 303 6.64 -4.63 -9.10
C SER A 303 8.15 -4.70 -8.83
N ASN A 304 8.96 -4.80 -9.89
CA ASN A 304 10.42 -4.86 -9.77
C ASN A 304 11.02 -3.55 -9.22
N LYS A 305 10.38 -2.41 -9.46
CA LYS A 305 10.80 -1.10 -8.92
C LYS A 305 10.34 -0.93 -7.48
N VAL A 306 9.05 -1.14 -7.20
CA VAL A 306 8.45 -0.84 -5.89
C VAL A 306 8.61 -1.97 -4.88
N MET A 307 9.05 -3.14 -5.31
CA MET A 307 9.27 -4.34 -4.50
C MET A 307 8.00 -4.91 -3.85
N TYR A 308 6.84 -4.68 -4.47
CA TYR A 308 5.55 -5.25 -4.07
C TYR A 308 5.01 -6.20 -5.13
N PRO A 309 4.31 -7.28 -4.72
CA PRO A 309 3.53 -8.11 -5.64
C PRO A 309 2.44 -7.29 -6.34
N ASN A 310 2.16 -7.64 -7.56
CA ASN A 310 0.99 -7.18 -8.30
C ASN A 310 -0.06 -8.31 -8.42
N PRO A 311 -1.33 -7.99 -8.68
CA PRO A 311 -2.40 -8.97 -8.78
C PRO A 311 -2.47 -9.70 -10.13
N ASN A 312 -1.55 -9.42 -11.06
CA ASN A 312 -1.57 -9.97 -12.42
C ASN A 312 -0.79 -11.29 -12.46
N ARG A 313 -1.51 -12.43 -12.54
CA ARG A 313 -0.88 -13.75 -12.57
C ARG A 313 -0.01 -14.01 -13.81
N VAL A 314 -0.35 -13.36 -14.94
CA VAL A 314 0.41 -13.49 -16.19
C VAL A 314 1.73 -12.72 -16.14
N ALA A 315 1.81 -11.69 -15.28
CA ALA A 315 3.03 -10.94 -15.05
C ALA A 315 4.07 -11.67 -14.16
N THR A 316 3.65 -12.65 -13.35
CA THR A 316 4.52 -13.33 -12.38
C THR A 316 5.84 -13.85 -12.96
N PRO A 317 5.88 -14.48 -14.16
CA PRO A 317 7.14 -14.91 -14.78
C PRO A 317 8.10 -13.77 -15.18
N LEU A 318 7.59 -12.54 -15.28
CA LEU A 318 8.36 -11.34 -15.63
C LEU A 318 8.84 -10.55 -14.40
N VAL A 319 8.34 -10.92 -13.22
CA VAL A 319 8.75 -10.32 -11.95
C VAL A 319 10.06 -10.93 -11.49
N ASP A 320 10.92 -10.12 -10.87
CA ASP A 320 12.22 -10.56 -10.34
C ASP A 320 12.06 -11.79 -9.43
N ARG A 321 12.87 -12.81 -9.69
CA ARG A 321 12.86 -14.07 -8.92
C ARG A 321 13.16 -13.87 -7.43
N ARG A 322 13.87 -12.81 -7.05
CA ARG A 322 14.07 -12.45 -5.64
C ARG A 322 12.77 -12.13 -4.92
N LEU A 323 11.76 -11.65 -5.65
CA LEU A 323 10.41 -11.44 -5.13
C LEU A 323 9.58 -12.73 -5.20
N THR A 324 9.48 -13.33 -6.40
CA THR A 324 8.57 -14.46 -6.65
C THR A 324 9.01 -15.75 -5.96
N ALA A 325 10.29 -15.93 -5.68
CA ALA A 325 10.80 -17.08 -4.93
C ALA A 325 10.75 -16.90 -3.40
N ASN A 326 10.31 -15.72 -2.91
CA ASN A 326 10.19 -15.45 -1.50
C ASN A 326 8.75 -15.75 -1.02
N PRO A 327 8.53 -16.81 -0.21
CA PRO A 327 7.18 -17.21 0.23
C PRO A 327 6.54 -16.19 1.20
N ALA A 328 7.32 -15.29 1.80
CA ALA A 328 6.78 -14.22 2.61
C ALA A 328 6.20 -13.06 1.75
N ILE A 329 6.58 -13.00 0.47
CA ILE A 329 6.15 -11.97 -0.50
C ILE A 329 5.12 -12.55 -1.48
N TYR A 330 5.36 -13.75 -1.99
CA TYR A 330 4.43 -14.53 -2.81
C TYR A 330 4.01 -15.78 -2.04
N PRO A 331 3.10 -15.62 -1.05
CA PRO A 331 2.67 -16.72 -0.19
C PRO A 331 1.86 -17.76 -0.97
N ASP A 332 2.02 -19.01 -0.58
CA ASP A 332 1.20 -20.10 -1.10
C ASP A 332 -0.26 -20.01 -0.62
N ALA A 333 -1.12 -20.86 -1.18
CA ALA A 333 -2.55 -20.87 -0.85
C ALA A 333 -2.83 -21.17 0.63
N ALA A 334 -1.96 -21.93 1.32
CA ALA A 334 -2.11 -22.23 2.73
C ALA A 334 -1.83 -20.99 3.59
N THR A 335 -0.74 -20.31 3.33
CA THR A 335 -0.35 -19.05 3.96
C THR A 335 -1.35 -17.95 3.66
N MET A 336 -1.82 -17.82 2.41
CA MET A 336 -2.85 -16.86 2.03
C MET A 336 -4.13 -16.99 2.87
N ARG A 337 -4.52 -18.17 3.31
CA ARG A 337 -5.70 -18.38 4.18
C ARG A 337 -5.52 -17.82 5.60
N THR A 338 -4.30 -17.63 6.07
CA THR A 338 -4.02 -17.03 7.38
C THR A 338 -4.07 -15.51 7.36
N LEU A 339 -3.99 -14.90 6.18
CA LEU A 339 -4.02 -13.45 6.00
C LEU A 339 -5.45 -12.94 6.05
N TRP A 340 -5.64 -11.72 6.53
CA TRP A 340 -6.94 -11.05 6.57
C TRP A 340 -6.90 -9.68 5.93
N VAL A 341 -8.02 -9.28 5.31
CA VAL A 341 -8.23 -7.93 4.80
C VAL A 341 -8.72 -7.05 5.95
N LYS A 342 -8.17 -5.86 6.10
CA LYS A 342 -8.68 -4.87 7.06
C LYS A 342 -10.05 -4.38 6.60
N ARG A 343 -11.03 -4.44 7.51
CA ARG A 343 -12.38 -3.92 7.29
C ARG A 343 -12.49 -2.46 7.71
N PRO A 344 -13.37 -1.67 7.07
CA PRO A 344 -13.64 -0.31 7.51
C PRO A 344 -14.08 -0.27 8.96
N MET A 345 -13.46 0.59 9.76
CA MET A 345 -13.83 0.81 11.16
C MET A 345 -14.82 1.98 11.30
N PRO A 346 -15.83 1.87 12.18
CA PRO A 346 -16.65 3.01 12.55
C PRO A 346 -15.79 4.14 13.15
N PRO A 347 -16.18 5.42 12.96
CA PRO A 347 -15.39 6.55 13.48
C PRO A 347 -15.11 6.50 14.98
N GLN A 348 -16.05 5.96 15.77
CA GLN A 348 -15.86 5.78 17.21
C GLN A 348 -14.75 4.78 17.53
N ALA A 349 -14.70 3.64 16.82
CA ALA A 349 -13.64 2.64 16.99
C ALA A 349 -12.28 3.16 16.54
N MET A 350 -12.21 3.95 15.46
CA MET A 350 -10.98 4.62 15.03
C MET A 350 -10.44 5.57 16.10
N ARG A 351 -11.31 6.41 16.69
CA ARG A 351 -10.91 7.31 17.79
C ARG A 351 -10.44 6.54 19.03
N MET A 352 -11.09 5.42 19.34
CA MET A 352 -10.68 4.52 20.43
C MET A 352 -9.28 3.94 20.15
N GLN A 353 -9.05 3.38 18.97
CA GLN A 353 -7.76 2.83 18.55
C GLN A 353 -6.64 3.89 18.64
N THR A 354 -6.90 5.11 18.15
CA THR A 354 -5.94 6.23 18.24
C THR A 354 -5.60 6.57 19.68
N ARG A 355 -6.57 6.60 20.60
CA ARG A 355 -6.32 6.85 22.03
C ARG A 355 -5.48 5.75 22.65
N TYR A 356 -5.79 4.48 22.36
CA TYR A 356 -5.01 3.35 22.87
C TYR A 356 -3.58 3.34 22.30
N TRP A 357 -3.42 3.70 21.03
CA TRP A 357 -2.09 3.86 20.44
C TRP A 357 -1.25 4.95 21.13
N THR A 358 -1.88 6.10 21.41
CA THR A 358 -1.22 7.18 22.14
C THR A 358 -0.83 6.73 23.56
N ARG A 359 -1.74 6.04 24.29
CA ARG A 359 -1.44 5.48 25.61
C ARG A 359 -0.28 4.49 25.58
N PHE A 360 -0.25 3.61 24.58
CA PHE A 360 0.87 2.70 24.40
C PHE A 360 2.19 3.44 24.17
N LYS A 361 2.23 4.41 23.26
CA LYS A 361 3.45 5.17 22.98
C LYS A 361 3.98 5.94 24.18
N THR A 362 3.09 6.58 24.93
CA THR A 362 3.46 7.41 26.09
C THR A 362 3.71 6.58 27.36
N GLY A 363 3.30 5.31 27.41
CA GLY A 363 3.48 4.44 28.57
C GLY A 363 2.43 4.61 29.67
N TYR A 364 1.35 5.39 29.43
CA TYR A 364 0.27 5.65 30.40
C TYR A 364 -0.97 4.76 30.21
#